data_954620fa4465876cbe23fc714707444d
#
_entry.id   954620fa4465876cbe23fc714707444d
#
_cell.length_a   1.000
_cell.length_b   1.000
_cell.length_c   1.000
_cell.angle_alpha   90.00
_cell.angle_beta   90.00
_cell.angle_gamma   90.00
#
_symmetry.space_group_name_H-M   'P 1'
#
loop_
_entity.id
_entity.type
_entity.pdbx_description
1 polymer ?
#
loop_
_entity_poly.entity_id
_entity_poly.type
_entity_poly.pdbx_seq_one_letter_code
_entity_poly.pdbx_strand_id
1 'polypeptide(L)'
;MEKIKMPHPIAELDGDEMTHVLWGKIKEQLILPFVELNTEYYDLGLPNRERTADQVTRDAAEAIHRLHIGVKCATITPNLQRQEEYGLSQLWKSPNATIRAALDGTVFRAPILISRVKPVVTSWKKPVTIARHAYGDLYKAVEYRVPGKGKAELVFTDENGVETSRQTVYQFSGPGVVQAMHNRDDSILSFARCCLSYGLSVGQDVWFSSKDTISKDYDQTFKLLFQNCLLYTSPS
;
A
#
# COMPACT_ATOMS: atom_id res chain seq x y z
N MET A 1 9.61 -32.62 20.66
CA MET A 1 8.66 -31.60 21.16
C MET A 1 7.47 -31.65 20.20
N GLU A 2 6.26 -31.71 20.72
CA GLU A 2 5.06 -31.71 19.86
C GLU A 2 4.96 -30.34 19.17
N LYS A 3 4.67 -30.33 17.86
CA LYS A 3 4.56 -29.08 17.09
C LYS A 3 3.21 -28.41 17.37
N ILE A 4 3.24 -27.09 17.37
CA ILE A 4 2.01 -26.28 17.44
C ILE A 4 1.27 -26.43 16.12
N LYS A 5 0.02 -26.89 16.15
CA LYS A 5 -0.84 -27.00 14.97
C LYS A 5 -1.50 -25.67 14.68
N MET A 6 -1.42 -25.22 13.43
CA MET A 6 -2.17 -24.04 12.96
C MET A 6 -3.61 -24.47 12.61
N PRO A 7 -4.64 -23.93 13.31
CA PRO A 7 -6.03 -24.31 13.05
C PRO A 7 -6.56 -23.76 11.72
N HIS A 8 -6.00 -22.64 11.24
CA HIS A 8 -6.42 -21.97 10.01
C HIS A 8 -5.25 -21.71 9.09
N PRO A 9 -5.44 -21.82 7.75
CA PRO A 9 -4.41 -21.47 6.80
C PRO A 9 -4.16 -19.95 6.78
N ILE A 10 -2.96 -19.58 6.37
CA ILE A 10 -2.59 -18.20 6.05
C ILE A 10 -2.16 -18.10 4.59
N ALA A 11 -2.32 -16.93 3.97
CA ALA A 11 -1.76 -16.69 2.64
C ALA A 11 -0.25 -16.46 2.76
N GLU A 12 0.54 -17.31 2.11
CA GLU A 12 1.99 -17.20 2.04
C GLU A 12 2.38 -16.64 0.68
N LEU A 13 2.88 -15.41 0.65
CA LEU A 13 3.27 -14.69 -0.55
C LEU A 13 4.79 -14.64 -0.63
N ASP A 14 5.37 -15.50 -1.44
CA ASP A 14 6.81 -15.54 -1.64
C ASP A 14 7.29 -14.37 -2.51
N GLY A 15 8.58 -14.12 -2.49
CA GLY A 15 9.19 -12.96 -3.12
C GLY A 15 10.27 -13.31 -4.13
N ASP A 16 11.09 -12.31 -4.42
CA ASP A 16 12.16 -12.41 -5.40
C ASP A 16 13.54 -12.59 -4.74
N GLU A 17 14.44 -13.19 -5.48
CA GLU A 17 15.89 -13.23 -5.20
C GLU A 17 16.22 -13.63 -3.75
N MET A 18 16.99 -12.78 -3.06
CA MET A 18 17.47 -13.07 -1.70
C MET A 18 16.33 -13.25 -0.69
N THR A 19 15.19 -12.58 -0.86
CA THR A 19 14.08 -12.71 0.08
C THR A 19 13.40 -14.06 -0.01
N HIS A 20 13.31 -14.65 -1.19
CA HIS A 20 12.88 -16.04 -1.38
C HIS A 20 13.79 -17.00 -0.61
N VAL A 21 15.12 -16.87 -0.79
CA VAL A 21 16.10 -17.73 -0.12
C VAL A 21 16.05 -17.55 1.41
N LEU A 22 15.97 -16.30 1.89
CA LEU A 22 15.89 -16.01 3.33
C LEU A 22 14.58 -16.54 3.93
N TRP A 23 13.46 -16.39 3.23
CA TRP A 23 12.19 -16.91 3.69
C TRP A 23 12.19 -18.45 3.81
N GLY A 24 12.77 -19.14 2.82
CA GLY A 24 12.98 -20.58 2.89
C GLY A 24 13.75 -20.99 4.14
N LYS A 25 14.89 -20.34 4.42
CA LYS A 25 15.68 -20.59 5.64
C LYS A 25 14.93 -20.29 6.93
N ILE A 26 14.16 -19.21 6.97
CA ILE A 26 13.34 -18.85 8.14
C ILE A 26 12.29 -19.96 8.39
N LYS A 27 11.59 -20.41 7.35
CA LYS A 27 10.66 -21.51 7.48
C LYS A 27 11.34 -22.78 8.01
N GLU A 28 12.38 -23.22 7.36
CA GLU A 28 13.10 -24.46 7.70
C GLU A 28 13.70 -24.46 9.09
N GLN A 29 14.33 -23.36 9.50
CA GLN A 29 15.13 -23.32 10.72
C GLN A 29 14.38 -22.77 11.92
N LEU A 30 13.43 -21.86 11.74
CA LEU A 30 12.78 -21.12 12.83
C LEU A 30 11.28 -21.43 12.99
N ILE A 31 10.60 -21.92 11.95
CA ILE A 31 9.16 -22.13 11.99
C ILE A 31 8.82 -23.64 12.00
N LEU A 32 9.20 -24.36 10.96
CA LEU A 32 8.85 -25.76 10.78
C LEU A 32 9.32 -26.72 11.88
N PRO A 33 10.40 -26.46 12.63
CA PRO A 33 10.75 -27.29 13.79
C PRO A 33 9.72 -27.24 14.92
N PHE A 34 8.95 -26.15 15.03
CA PHE A 34 8.06 -25.87 16.14
C PHE A 34 6.57 -25.83 15.75
N VAL A 35 6.28 -25.54 14.49
CA VAL A 35 4.93 -25.29 13.98
C VAL A 35 4.61 -26.23 12.82
N GLU A 36 3.44 -26.84 12.86
CA GLU A 36 2.82 -27.49 11.70
C GLU A 36 2.16 -26.40 10.85
N LEU A 37 2.95 -25.88 9.89
CA LEU A 37 2.57 -24.72 9.09
C LEU A 37 1.50 -25.12 8.07
N ASN A 38 0.39 -24.36 8.06
CA ASN A 38 -0.69 -24.51 7.09
C ASN A 38 -0.79 -23.21 6.26
N THR A 39 -0.43 -23.29 4.96
CA THR A 39 -0.39 -22.11 4.09
C THR A 39 -1.03 -22.38 2.74
N GLU A 40 -1.63 -21.33 2.17
CA GLU A 40 -1.90 -21.22 0.74
C GLU A 40 -0.77 -20.41 0.11
N TYR A 41 0.02 -21.07 -0.73
CA TYR A 41 1.25 -20.51 -1.30
C TYR A 41 1.02 -19.77 -2.61
N TYR A 42 1.55 -18.55 -2.71
CA TYR A 42 1.53 -17.69 -3.89
C TYR A 42 2.95 -17.22 -4.22
N ASP A 43 3.48 -17.68 -5.35
CA ASP A 43 4.77 -17.19 -5.86
C ASP A 43 4.60 -15.84 -6.54
N LEU A 44 5.01 -14.77 -5.87
CA LEU A 44 5.03 -13.39 -6.40
C LEU A 44 6.38 -13.02 -7.02
N GLY A 45 7.24 -14.00 -7.28
CA GLY A 45 8.47 -13.78 -8.02
C GLY A 45 8.20 -13.26 -9.44
N LEU A 46 9.07 -12.39 -9.91
CA LEU A 46 8.89 -11.68 -11.18
C LEU A 46 8.66 -12.59 -12.39
N PRO A 47 9.35 -13.77 -12.53
CA PRO A 47 9.07 -14.72 -13.61
C PRO A 47 7.66 -15.30 -13.59
N ASN A 48 7.12 -15.62 -12.40
CA ASN A 48 5.77 -16.15 -12.27
C ASN A 48 4.70 -15.07 -12.52
N ARG A 49 4.97 -13.85 -12.09
CA ARG A 49 4.11 -12.69 -12.38
C ARG A 49 4.02 -12.42 -13.89
N GLU A 50 5.14 -12.48 -14.60
CA GLU A 50 5.18 -12.40 -16.07
C GLU A 50 4.33 -13.51 -16.70
N ARG A 51 4.56 -14.77 -16.32
CA ARG A 51 3.84 -15.94 -16.82
C ARG A 51 2.33 -15.87 -16.62
N THR A 52 1.88 -15.26 -15.50
CA THR A 52 0.46 -15.15 -15.12
C THR A 52 -0.17 -13.83 -15.49
N ALA A 53 0.53 -12.95 -16.21
CA ALA A 53 0.10 -11.56 -16.45
C ALA A 53 -0.31 -10.84 -15.15
N ASP A 54 0.49 -11.03 -14.10
CA ASP A 54 0.29 -10.51 -12.74
C ASP A 54 -1.04 -10.96 -12.07
N GLN A 55 -1.71 -12.01 -12.60
CA GLN A 55 -2.94 -12.54 -11.99
C GLN A 55 -2.66 -13.08 -10.59
N VAL A 56 -1.51 -13.73 -10.38
CA VAL A 56 -1.11 -14.28 -9.07
C VAL A 56 -1.11 -13.21 -7.96
N THR A 57 -0.80 -11.95 -8.27
CA THR A 57 -0.85 -10.85 -7.28
C THR A 57 -2.30 -10.54 -6.85
N ARG A 58 -3.25 -10.63 -7.79
CA ARG A 58 -4.68 -10.44 -7.50
C ARG A 58 -5.25 -11.61 -6.71
N ASP A 59 -4.91 -12.83 -7.10
CA ASP A 59 -5.32 -14.06 -6.41
C ASP A 59 -4.80 -14.09 -4.96
N ALA A 60 -3.55 -13.64 -4.75
CA ALA A 60 -2.96 -13.51 -3.43
C ALA A 60 -3.69 -12.46 -2.56
N ALA A 61 -4.10 -11.34 -3.14
CA ALA A 61 -4.89 -10.32 -2.43
C ALA A 61 -6.27 -10.85 -2.02
N GLU A 62 -6.94 -11.60 -2.90
CA GLU A 62 -8.21 -12.24 -2.62
C GLU A 62 -8.08 -13.32 -1.52
N ALA A 63 -7.01 -14.10 -1.55
CA ALA A 63 -6.71 -15.07 -0.50
C ALA A 63 -6.52 -14.40 0.86
N ILE A 64 -5.78 -13.28 0.94
CA ILE A 64 -5.64 -12.52 2.20
C ILE A 64 -7.00 -12.02 2.68
N HIS A 65 -7.83 -11.50 1.78
CA HIS A 65 -9.17 -11.04 2.14
C HIS A 65 -10.03 -12.15 2.73
N ARG A 66 -9.98 -13.35 2.15
CA ARG A 66 -10.73 -14.53 2.60
C ARG A 66 -10.16 -15.15 3.87
N LEU A 67 -8.84 -15.25 3.99
CA LEU A 67 -8.15 -15.88 5.13
C LEU A 67 -7.90 -14.90 6.29
N HIS A 68 -8.04 -13.60 6.06
CA HIS A 68 -7.79 -12.50 7.00
C HIS A 68 -6.34 -12.35 7.47
N ILE A 69 -5.43 -13.20 7.03
CA ILE A 69 -4.00 -13.17 7.37
C ILE A 69 -3.17 -13.52 6.14
N GLY A 70 -2.10 -12.75 5.92
CA GLY A 70 -1.09 -13.06 4.91
C GLY A 70 0.30 -12.65 5.38
N VAL A 71 1.30 -13.42 4.97
CA VAL A 71 2.72 -13.10 5.14
C VAL A 71 3.34 -12.90 3.78
N LYS A 72 3.98 -11.76 3.57
CA LYS A 72 4.54 -11.41 2.26
C LYS A 72 6.03 -11.11 2.33
N CYS A 73 6.79 -11.77 1.48
CA CYS A 73 8.19 -11.45 1.21
C CYS A 73 8.33 -10.22 0.32
N ALA A 74 9.52 -9.64 0.26
CA ALA A 74 9.80 -8.54 -0.64
C ALA A 74 9.78 -9.00 -2.10
N THR A 75 9.23 -8.14 -2.97
CA THR A 75 9.10 -8.38 -4.41
C THR A 75 9.72 -7.26 -5.21
N ILE A 76 10.22 -7.57 -6.38
CA ILE A 76 10.76 -6.59 -7.32
C ILE A 76 9.61 -5.80 -7.95
N THR A 77 9.74 -4.46 -7.95
CA THR A 77 8.99 -3.59 -8.86
C THR A 77 9.92 -3.23 -10.00
N PRO A 78 9.70 -3.78 -11.22
CA PRO A 78 10.66 -3.65 -12.30
C PRO A 78 10.76 -2.19 -12.80
N ASN A 79 11.99 -1.78 -13.08
CA ASN A 79 12.32 -0.63 -13.90
C ASN A 79 12.74 -1.11 -15.31
N LEU A 80 13.11 -0.21 -16.19
CA LEU A 80 13.53 -0.55 -17.55
C LEU A 80 14.69 -1.57 -17.60
N GLN A 81 15.68 -1.42 -16.70
CA GLN A 81 16.80 -2.35 -16.60
C GLN A 81 16.33 -3.77 -16.21
N ARG A 82 15.44 -3.88 -15.22
CA ARG A 82 14.87 -5.15 -14.79
C ARG A 82 13.92 -5.75 -15.85
N GLN A 83 13.25 -4.91 -16.62
CA GLN A 83 12.44 -5.36 -17.75
C GLN A 83 13.29 -6.09 -18.78
N GLU A 84 14.44 -5.52 -19.14
CA GLU A 84 15.39 -6.13 -20.08
C GLU A 84 16.01 -7.41 -19.50
N GLU A 85 16.49 -7.35 -18.25
CA GLU A 85 17.14 -8.47 -17.56
C GLU A 85 16.24 -9.71 -17.46
N TYR A 86 14.97 -9.52 -17.18
CA TYR A 86 13.99 -10.62 -17.01
C TYR A 86 13.16 -10.90 -18.26
N GLY A 87 13.37 -10.15 -19.35
CA GLY A 87 12.62 -10.32 -20.60
C GLY A 87 11.12 -10.07 -20.43
N LEU A 88 10.74 -9.06 -19.62
CA LEU A 88 9.34 -8.80 -19.31
C LEU A 88 8.63 -8.12 -20.48
N SER A 89 7.38 -8.53 -20.73
CA SER A 89 6.51 -7.94 -21.74
C SER A 89 6.15 -6.46 -21.44
N GLN A 90 6.14 -6.09 -20.14
CA GLN A 90 5.82 -4.75 -19.68
C GLN A 90 6.41 -4.44 -18.30
N LEU A 91 6.36 -3.17 -17.90
CA LEU A 91 6.68 -2.74 -16.54
C LEU A 91 5.52 -3.05 -15.60
N TRP A 92 5.58 -4.21 -14.92
CA TRP A 92 4.57 -4.61 -13.95
C TRP A 92 4.48 -3.64 -12.77
N LYS A 93 3.25 -3.37 -12.32
CA LYS A 93 3.00 -2.54 -11.14
C LYS A 93 3.55 -3.21 -9.88
N SER A 94 3.74 -2.41 -8.83
CA SER A 94 4.17 -2.93 -7.53
C SER A 94 3.12 -3.88 -6.93
N PRO A 95 3.46 -5.17 -6.63
CA PRO A 95 2.54 -6.07 -5.94
C PRO A 95 2.08 -5.53 -4.59
N ASN A 96 2.97 -4.82 -3.88
CA ASN A 96 2.59 -4.17 -2.61
C ASN A 96 1.47 -3.15 -2.80
N ALA A 97 1.55 -2.34 -3.87
CA ALA A 97 0.53 -1.34 -4.16
C ALA A 97 -0.79 -2.02 -4.56
N THR A 98 -0.73 -3.04 -5.42
CA THR A 98 -1.90 -3.79 -5.87
C THR A 98 -2.63 -4.46 -4.70
N ILE A 99 -1.91 -5.21 -3.85
CA ILE A 99 -2.49 -5.90 -2.70
C ILE A 99 -3.09 -4.91 -1.69
N ARG A 100 -2.34 -3.87 -1.31
CA ARG A 100 -2.82 -2.87 -0.34
C ARG A 100 -4.06 -2.14 -0.83
N ALA A 101 -4.09 -1.79 -2.11
CA ALA A 101 -5.25 -1.13 -2.70
C ALA A 101 -6.47 -2.06 -2.80
N ALA A 102 -6.28 -3.36 -3.06
CA ALA A 102 -7.35 -4.35 -3.07
C ALA A 102 -7.94 -4.56 -1.66
N LEU A 103 -7.10 -4.49 -0.63
CA LEU A 103 -7.50 -4.66 0.77
C LEU A 103 -7.98 -3.36 1.43
N ASP A 104 -7.94 -2.22 0.75
CA ASP A 104 -8.13 -0.88 1.34
C ASP A 104 -7.31 -0.69 2.62
N GLY A 105 -6.02 -1.04 2.54
CA GLY A 105 -5.18 -1.26 3.70
C GLY A 105 -4.56 0.01 4.27
N THR A 106 -4.37 0.03 5.59
CA THR A 106 -3.52 0.98 6.30
C THR A 106 -2.20 0.33 6.65
N VAL A 107 -1.09 0.97 6.34
CA VAL A 107 0.23 0.47 6.69
C VAL A 107 0.72 1.16 7.94
N PHE A 108 0.96 0.39 9.01
CA PHE A 108 1.62 0.86 10.21
C PHE A 108 3.09 0.43 10.23
N ARG A 109 3.98 1.38 10.45
CA ARG A 109 5.41 1.14 10.61
C ARG A 109 5.81 1.49 12.03
N ALA A 110 5.60 0.52 12.93
CA ALA A 110 6.06 0.60 14.30
C ALA A 110 7.56 0.26 14.37
N PRO A 111 8.33 0.88 15.26
CA PRO A 111 9.75 0.58 15.43
C PRO A 111 9.93 -0.83 16.00
N ILE A 112 10.87 -1.58 15.43
CA ILE A 112 11.35 -2.85 15.99
C ILE A 112 12.68 -2.57 16.67
N LEU A 113 12.72 -2.71 17.99
CA LEU A 113 13.92 -2.44 18.78
C LEU A 113 14.68 -3.73 19.07
N ILE A 114 15.97 -3.70 18.79
CA ILE A 114 16.90 -4.79 19.11
C ILE A 114 17.90 -4.26 20.15
N SER A 115 17.98 -4.89 21.30
CA SER A 115 18.78 -4.39 22.45
C SER A 115 20.24 -4.09 22.15
N ARG A 116 20.83 -4.81 21.20
CA ARG A 116 22.25 -4.66 20.81
C ARG A 116 22.47 -3.70 19.64
N VAL A 117 21.39 -3.20 19.02
CA VAL A 117 21.46 -2.28 17.88
C VAL A 117 20.91 -0.93 18.31
N LYS A 118 21.79 0.08 18.32
CA LYS A 118 21.37 1.45 18.67
C LYS A 118 20.48 2.03 17.56
N PRO A 119 19.36 2.70 17.91
CA PRO A 119 18.54 3.39 16.92
C PRO A 119 19.32 4.55 16.29
N VAL A 120 19.00 4.86 15.03
CA VAL A 120 19.67 5.95 14.28
C VAL A 120 19.46 7.29 14.98
N VAL A 121 18.26 7.55 15.51
CA VAL A 121 17.95 8.78 16.26
C VAL A 121 17.97 8.46 17.75
N THR A 122 19.11 8.63 18.38
CA THR A 122 19.33 8.27 19.80
C THR A 122 18.63 9.20 20.80
N SER A 123 18.22 10.38 20.37
CA SER A 123 17.49 11.37 21.20
C SER A 123 16.01 11.02 21.40
N TRP A 124 15.43 10.21 20.54
CA TRP A 124 14.03 9.80 20.69
C TRP A 124 13.86 8.82 21.86
N LYS A 125 12.98 9.16 22.78
CA LYS A 125 12.72 8.37 23.99
C LYS A 125 11.40 7.59 23.95
N LYS A 126 10.54 7.94 22.99
CA LYS A 126 9.26 7.25 22.76
C LYS A 126 9.22 6.66 21.36
N PRO A 127 8.52 5.53 21.15
CA PRO A 127 8.33 5.01 19.80
C PRO A 127 7.53 5.98 18.95
N VAL A 128 7.90 6.10 17.68
CA VAL A 128 7.16 6.84 16.66
C VAL A 128 6.68 5.83 15.62
N THR A 129 5.37 5.67 15.51
CA THR A 129 4.75 4.83 14.48
C THR A 129 4.27 5.69 13.34
N ILE A 130 4.63 5.32 12.12
CA ILE A 130 4.17 6.01 10.90
C ILE A 130 3.02 5.22 10.31
N ALA A 131 1.84 5.84 10.29
CA ALA A 131 0.68 5.32 9.56
C ALA A 131 0.68 5.86 8.13
N ARG A 132 0.31 5.03 7.16
CA ARG A 132 0.22 5.38 5.75
C ARG A 132 -1.07 4.89 5.16
N HIS A 133 -1.83 5.80 4.56
CA HIS A 133 -2.93 5.45 3.66
C HIS A 133 -2.37 4.80 2.39
N ALA A 134 -2.90 3.66 2.01
CA ALA A 134 -2.33 2.84 0.94
C ALA A 134 -3.33 2.52 -0.18
N TYR A 135 -4.30 3.40 -0.42
CA TYR A 135 -5.32 3.22 -1.45
C TYR A 135 -5.02 4.03 -2.72
N GLY A 136 -5.18 5.32 -2.67
CA GLY A 136 -5.10 6.22 -3.83
C GLY A 136 -3.72 6.86 -4.03
N ASP A 137 -3.71 8.19 -4.16
CA ASP A 137 -2.51 9.02 -4.28
C ASP A 137 -1.61 8.59 -5.45
N LEU A 138 -0.31 8.63 -5.27
CA LEU A 138 0.70 8.27 -6.28
C LEU A 138 0.56 6.83 -6.78
N TYR A 139 0.08 5.90 -5.95
CA TYR A 139 0.01 4.47 -6.33
C TYR A 139 -1.08 4.14 -7.34
N LYS A 140 -2.09 4.99 -7.45
CA LYS A 140 -3.17 4.91 -8.44
C LYS A 140 -3.23 6.14 -9.35
N ALA A 141 -2.18 6.95 -9.36
CA ALA A 141 -2.08 8.10 -10.24
C ALA A 141 -2.09 7.68 -11.71
N VAL A 142 -2.65 8.54 -12.54
CA VAL A 142 -2.59 8.45 -13.99
C VAL A 142 -1.62 9.51 -14.48
N GLU A 143 -0.66 9.10 -15.30
CA GLU A 143 0.39 9.98 -15.82
C GLU A 143 0.32 10.05 -17.34
N TYR A 144 0.65 11.21 -17.87
CA TYR A 144 0.75 11.42 -19.31
C TYR A 144 1.95 12.30 -19.66
N ARG A 145 2.80 11.80 -20.57
CA ARG A 145 3.90 12.58 -21.14
C ARG A 145 3.36 13.44 -22.27
N VAL A 146 3.27 14.75 -22.03
CA VAL A 146 2.83 15.74 -23.03
C VAL A 146 3.91 15.91 -24.08
N PRO A 147 3.64 15.65 -25.38
CA PRO A 147 4.68 15.68 -26.43
C PRO A 147 5.02 17.07 -26.91
N GLY A 148 4.16 18.07 -26.70
CA GLY A 148 4.37 19.42 -27.23
C GLY A 148 3.35 20.43 -26.74
N LYS A 149 3.10 21.47 -27.53
CA LYS A 149 2.11 22.52 -27.23
C LYS A 149 0.72 21.93 -27.15
N GLY A 150 -0.08 22.37 -26.16
CA GLY A 150 -1.44 21.92 -26.00
C GLY A 150 -2.03 22.26 -24.64
N LYS A 151 -3.27 21.84 -24.39
CA LYS A 151 -3.99 22.08 -23.17
C LYS A 151 -4.29 20.76 -22.46
N ALA A 152 -4.01 20.68 -21.16
CA ALA A 152 -4.44 19.60 -20.29
C ALA A 152 -5.65 20.05 -19.48
N GLU A 153 -6.67 19.19 -19.37
CA GLU A 153 -7.92 19.45 -18.65
C GLU A 153 -8.25 18.28 -17.74
N LEU A 154 -8.84 18.60 -16.60
CA LEU A 154 -9.50 17.67 -15.70
C LEU A 154 -11.02 17.76 -15.98
N VAL A 155 -11.61 16.63 -16.36
CA VAL A 155 -13.04 16.56 -16.70
C VAL A 155 -13.70 15.52 -15.80
N PHE A 156 -14.82 15.86 -15.20
CA PHE A 156 -15.67 14.91 -14.51
C PHE A 156 -16.99 14.71 -15.26
N THR A 157 -17.27 13.46 -15.58
CA THR A 157 -18.48 13.01 -16.26
C THR A 157 -19.25 12.11 -15.28
N ASP A 158 -20.54 12.38 -15.10
CA ASP A 158 -21.40 11.59 -14.21
C ASP A 158 -21.73 10.20 -14.79
N GLU A 159 -22.50 9.41 -14.04
CA GLU A 159 -22.90 8.04 -14.43
C GLU A 159 -23.79 8.00 -15.70
N ASN A 160 -24.44 9.10 -16.07
CA ASN A 160 -25.26 9.23 -17.27
C ASN A 160 -24.46 9.73 -18.49
N GLY A 161 -23.16 9.95 -18.34
CA GLY A 161 -22.30 10.46 -19.39
C GLY A 161 -22.35 11.98 -19.56
N VAL A 162 -22.95 12.70 -18.61
CA VAL A 162 -23.03 14.17 -18.65
C VAL A 162 -21.78 14.78 -18.02
N GLU A 163 -21.14 15.67 -18.77
CA GLU A 163 -20.02 16.46 -18.24
C GLU A 163 -20.55 17.49 -17.23
N THR A 164 -20.12 17.36 -15.98
CA THR A 164 -20.57 18.26 -14.89
C THR A 164 -19.48 19.22 -14.43
N SER A 165 -18.22 18.96 -14.78
CA SER A 165 -17.08 19.83 -14.45
C SER A 165 -15.98 19.71 -15.50
N ARG A 166 -15.37 20.86 -15.84
CA ARG A 166 -14.18 20.94 -16.68
C ARG A 166 -13.25 22.03 -16.18
N GLN A 167 -12.02 21.69 -15.86
CA GLN A 167 -11.02 22.62 -15.37
C GLN A 167 -9.73 22.50 -16.19
N THR A 168 -9.17 23.61 -16.61
CA THR A 168 -7.86 23.62 -17.26
C THR A 168 -6.78 23.40 -16.20
N VAL A 169 -6.04 22.31 -16.33
CA VAL A 169 -4.88 22.01 -15.49
C VAL A 169 -3.72 22.90 -15.88
N TYR A 170 -3.39 22.93 -17.18
CA TYR A 170 -2.30 23.76 -17.69
C TYR A 170 -2.34 23.91 -19.21
N GLN A 171 -1.84 25.08 -19.69
CA GLN A 171 -1.62 25.37 -21.10
C GLN A 171 -0.12 25.22 -21.41
N PHE A 172 0.24 24.12 -22.04
CA PHE A 172 1.63 23.81 -22.36
C PHE A 172 2.12 24.60 -23.58
N SER A 173 3.27 25.26 -23.46
CA SER A 173 3.99 25.90 -24.56
C SER A 173 5.00 24.98 -25.22
N GLY A 174 5.28 23.80 -24.66
CA GLY A 174 6.21 22.78 -25.14
C GLY A 174 5.98 21.44 -24.43
N PRO A 175 6.91 20.47 -24.56
CA PRO A 175 6.80 19.18 -23.88
C PRO A 175 6.73 19.31 -22.37
N GLY A 176 6.01 18.40 -21.72
CA GLY A 176 5.83 18.40 -20.28
C GLY A 176 5.30 17.07 -19.75
N VAL A 177 4.78 17.07 -18.53
CA VAL A 177 4.15 15.92 -17.89
C VAL A 177 2.92 16.36 -17.12
N VAL A 178 1.89 15.53 -17.10
CA VAL A 178 0.68 15.70 -16.28
C VAL A 178 0.50 14.46 -15.43
N GLN A 179 0.08 14.65 -14.19
CA GLN A 179 -0.29 13.58 -13.28
C GLN A 179 -1.61 13.93 -12.60
N ALA A 180 -2.52 12.97 -12.51
CA ALA A 180 -3.77 13.07 -11.77
C ALA A 180 -3.84 12.00 -10.68
N MET A 181 -4.24 12.42 -9.48
CA MET A 181 -4.44 11.55 -8.31
C MET A 181 -5.89 11.59 -7.87
N HIS A 182 -6.33 10.57 -7.15
CA HIS A 182 -7.68 10.50 -6.57
C HIS A 182 -7.68 9.78 -5.23
N ASN A 183 -8.71 10.04 -4.44
CA ASN A 183 -9.08 9.24 -3.29
C ASN A 183 -10.61 9.13 -3.18
N ARG A 184 -11.08 8.30 -2.25
CA ARG A 184 -12.50 8.11 -1.94
C ARG A 184 -12.72 8.41 -0.47
N ASP A 185 -13.85 9.02 -0.15
CA ASP A 185 -14.23 9.40 1.21
C ASP A 185 -14.31 8.20 2.16
N ASP A 186 -14.88 7.09 1.69
CA ASP A 186 -14.97 5.84 2.47
C ASP A 186 -13.59 5.25 2.81
N SER A 187 -12.63 5.30 1.88
CA SER A 187 -11.26 4.86 2.12
C SER A 187 -10.51 5.79 3.07
N ILE A 188 -10.70 7.10 2.97
CA ILE A 188 -10.14 8.08 3.92
C ILE A 188 -10.70 7.85 5.33
N LEU A 189 -12.01 7.60 5.46
CA LEU A 189 -12.65 7.28 6.74
C LEU A 189 -12.13 5.96 7.33
N SER A 190 -11.95 4.93 6.50
CA SER A 190 -11.33 3.67 6.90
C SER A 190 -9.93 3.90 7.46
N PHE A 191 -9.11 4.68 6.78
CA PHE A 191 -7.78 5.06 7.23
C PHE A 191 -7.80 5.83 8.56
N ALA A 192 -8.71 6.80 8.71
CA ALA A 192 -8.87 7.55 9.95
C ALA A 192 -9.23 6.64 11.13
N ARG A 193 -10.20 5.75 10.96
CA ARG A 193 -10.58 4.76 11.98
C ARG A 193 -9.41 3.86 12.37
N CYS A 194 -8.66 3.35 11.38
CA CYS A 194 -7.48 2.54 11.64
C CYS A 194 -6.43 3.28 12.46
N CYS A 195 -6.13 4.55 12.13
CA CYS A 195 -5.15 5.35 12.86
C CYS A 195 -5.58 5.63 14.31
N LEU A 196 -6.83 6.03 14.51
CA LEU A 196 -7.36 6.33 15.85
C LEU A 196 -7.44 5.08 16.71
N SER A 197 -7.96 3.97 16.16
CA SER A 197 -8.03 2.68 16.87
C SER A 197 -6.64 2.15 17.21
N TYR A 198 -5.66 2.27 16.31
CA TYR A 198 -4.29 1.88 16.61
C TYR A 198 -3.71 2.73 17.74
N GLY A 199 -3.83 4.06 17.67
CA GLY A 199 -3.35 4.96 18.72
C GLY A 199 -3.93 4.58 20.10
N LEU A 200 -5.24 4.32 20.17
CA LEU A 200 -5.90 3.87 21.40
C LEU A 200 -5.36 2.52 21.88
N SER A 201 -5.17 1.56 20.99
CA SER A 201 -4.73 0.20 21.35
C SER A 201 -3.31 0.14 21.92
N VAL A 202 -2.44 1.09 21.49
CA VAL A 202 -1.04 1.16 21.93
C VAL A 202 -0.77 2.30 22.93
N GLY A 203 -1.79 3.09 23.28
CA GLY A 203 -1.67 4.23 24.20
C GLY A 203 -0.77 5.34 23.67
N GLN A 204 -0.83 5.63 22.36
CA GLN A 204 -0.03 6.68 21.71
C GLN A 204 -0.91 7.81 21.21
N ASP A 205 -0.39 9.05 21.29
CA ASP A 205 -1.01 10.21 20.66
C ASP A 205 -1.01 10.06 19.15
N VAL A 206 -2.10 10.48 18.49
CA VAL A 206 -2.23 10.50 17.04
C VAL A 206 -2.04 11.92 16.52
N TRP A 207 -1.05 12.09 15.65
CA TRP A 207 -0.76 13.36 14.97
C TRP A 207 -1.12 13.22 13.50
N PHE A 208 -2.04 14.06 13.04
CA PHE A 208 -2.42 14.17 11.64
C PHE A 208 -1.96 15.53 11.10
N SER A 209 -1.38 15.52 9.89
CA SER A 209 -0.96 16.71 9.19
C SER A 209 -1.29 16.62 7.71
N SER A 210 -1.79 17.73 7.16
CA SER A 210 -2.06 17.88 5.73
C SER A 210 -1.69 19.29 5.27
N LYS A 211 -1.64 19.53 3.98
CA LYS A 211 -1.39 20.86 3.40
C LYS A 211 -2.69 21.51 2.93
N ASP A 212 -3.71 21.51 3.77
CA ASP A 212 -5.06 22.00 3.49
C ASP A 212 -5.12 23.50 3.11
N THR A 213 -4.14 24.30 3.54
CA THR A 213 -4.03 25.72 3.16
C THR A 213 -3.72 25.92 1.66
N ILE A 214 -3.16 24.95 1.00
CA ILE A 214 -2.82 24.97 -0.45
C ILE A 214 -3.75 24.02 -1.22
N SER A 215 -3.85 22.78 -0.81
CA SER A 215 -4.71 21.75 -1.40
C SER A 215 -6.08 21.80 -0.70
N LYS A 216 -6.91 22.77 -1.14
CA LYS A 216 -8.14 23.14 -0.43
C LYS A 216 -9.26 22.12 -0.55
N ASP A 217 -9.27 21.31 -1.58
CA ASP A 217 -10.25 20.24 -1.74
C ASP A 217 -9.66 18.89 -1.27
N TYR A 218 -8.53 18.47 -1.83
CA TYR A 218 -7.96 17.15 -1.56
C TYR A 218 -7.52 16.97 -0.11
N ASP A 219 -6.60 17.80 0.38
CA ASP A 219 -6.10 17.72 1.76
C ASP A 219 -7.14 18.18 2.79
N GLN A 220 -8.00 19.13 2.42
CA GLN A 220 -9.10 19.56 3.26
C GLN A 220 -10.10 18.43 3.51
N THR A 221 -10.41 17.60 2.50
CA THR A 221 -11.26 16.43 2.65
C THR A 221 -10.69 15.45 3.67
N PHE A 222 -9.39 15.13 3.59
CA PHE A 222 -8.72 14.31 4.60
C PHE A 222 -8.88 14.87 6.01
N LYS A 223 -8.63 16.17 6.19
CA LYS A 223 -8.75 16.84 7.49
C LYS A 223 -10.16 16.76 8.06
N LEU A 224 -11.17 17.08 7.25
CA LEU A 224 -12.57 17.06 7.69
C LEU A 224 -13.03 15.64 8.06
N LEU A 225 -12.69 14.66 7.25
CA LEU A 225 -13.07 13.27 7.51
C LEU A 225 -12.38 12.70 8.76
N PHE A 226 -11.11 13.06 9.01
CA PHE A 226 -10.42 12.71 10.27
C PHE A 226 -11.09 13.37 11.48
N GLN A 227 -11.43 14.65 11.40
CA GLN A 227 -12.14 15.36 12.48
C GLN A 227 -13.51 14.74 12.76
N ASN A 228 -14.29 14.48 11.74
CA ASN A 228 -15.59 13.82 11.87
C ASN A 228 -15.46 12.42 12.50
N CYS A 229 -14.50 11.63 12.03
CA CYS A 229 -14.25 10.30 12.59
C CYS A 229 -13.92 10.38 14.08
N LEU A 230 -13.09 11.33 14.52
CA LEU A 230 -12.74 11.53 15.92
C LEU A 230 -13.97 11.89 16.78
N LEU A 231 -14.81 12.79 16.29
CA LEU A 231 -16.01 13.23 17.02
C LEU A 231 -17.04 12.10 17.22
N TYR A 232 -17.19 11.22 16.22
CA TYR A 232 -18.12 10.08 16.32
C TYR A 232 -17.58 8.90 17.15
N THR A 233 -16.27 8.83 17.38
CA THR A 233 -15.62 7.75 18.14
C THR A 233 -15.27 8.15 19.56
N SER A 234 -15.37 9.43 19.90
CA SER A 234 -15.19 9.87 21.28
C SER A 234 -16.43 9.54 22.10
N PRO A 235 -16.31 8.85 23.24
CA PRO A 235 -17.44 8.72 24.17
C PRO A 235 -17.83 10.11 24.65
N SER A 236 -19.09 10.45 24.51
CA SER A 236 -19.73 11.64 25.06
C SER A 236 -19.69 11.65 26.58
#